data_a92403e71cb565a6730e60adaabaa2f8
#
_entry.id   a92403e71cb565a6730e60adaabaa2f8
#
_cell.length_a   1.000
_cell.length_b   1.000
_cell.length_c   1.000
_cell.angle_alpha   90.00
_cell.angle_beta   90.00
_cell.angle_gamma   90.00
#
_symmetry.space_group_name_H-M   'P 1'
#
loop_
_entity.id
_entity.type
_entity.pdbx_description
1 polymer ?
#
loop_
_entity_poly.entity_id
_entity_poly.type
_entity_poly.pdbx_seq_one_letter_code
_entity_poly.pdbx_strand_id
1 'polypeptide(L)'
;MFKQYGYLNKFAKLTPINIIRYKYMVQLAKFKGTALFTGKQLLPESMVLIVSDKGVVLDIVHETAAGDDVQQVNGILCPGFINTHCHLELSHMAGVIPEGTGLPAFLTSVMEKRGQQDPAAQELAMAIAEKAMWESGIAAVGDICNGTASLRQKKESSLYYHSFIECMGFVPTFAQNRYEFSKGVLEQFRTTGLPCSIVPHAPYSVSADLFALLAATPDNTPVSIHNQESAAENMLYKDKTGDFLHFYQHFGMDTSAFQPTGTNSLPAWLPWFKHLPLILVHNTFTQESDLQFTKDNALQTYWCLCPQANLYIENCLPDIPLLRSKGCTITLGTDSLASNHQLSIWQEIQTIRKHFPGIPLEEILQWATFNGAQALGITDLYGSFEKGKRPGVILIDHIESKRII
;
A
#
# COMPACT_ATOMS: atom_id res chain seq x y z
N MET A 1 -63.58 43.57 46.43
CA MET A 1 -64.50 43.70 45.28
C MET A 1 -64.20 42.51 44.33
N PHE A 2 -65.12 41.56 44.26
CA PHE A 2 -65.73 40.88 43.15
C PHE A 2 -64.78 40.37 42.04
N LYS A 3 -64.81 39.12 41.52
CA LYS A 3 -65.74 37.96 41.50
C LYS A 3 -64.92 36.80 40.95
N GLN A 4 -64.89 35.69 41.57
CA GLN A 4 -65.45 34.36 41.21
C GLN A 4 -65.96 34.15 39.79
N TYR A 5 -65.47 33.08 39.17
CA TYR A 5 -66.08 31.98 38.37
C TYR A 5 -64.91 31.15 37.87
N GLY A 6 -64.63 29.92 38.15
CA GLY A 6 -65.44 28.73 38.32
C GLY A 6 -65.75 28.06 36.97
N TYR A 7 -64.94 27.07 36.51
CA TYR A 7 -65.40 25.97 35.67
C TYR A 7 -64.42 24.78 35.73
N LEU A 8 -64.84 23.81 36.39
CA LEU A 8 -64.89 22.35 36.21
C LEU A 8 -63.91 21.66 35.22
N ASN A 9 -63.18 20.75 35.84
CA ASN A 9 -62.75 19.41 35.40
C ASN A 9 -63.12 19.00 33.94
N LYS A 10 -62.08 18.76 33.16
CA LYS A 10 -62.02 17.59 32.26
C LYS A 10 -60.63 16.96 32.38
N PHE A 11 -60.56 15.87 33.12
CA PHE A 11 -59.50 14.90 32.96
C PHE A 11 -59.57 14.32 31.56
N ALA A 12 -58.78 14.88 30.65
CA ALA A 12 -58.47 14.21 29.41
C ALA A 12 -57.35 13.18 29.72
N LYS A 13 -57.68 11.92 29.61
CA LYS A 13 -56.73 10.81 29.62
C LYS A 13 -55.62 11.10 28.63
N LEU A 14 -54.45 11.43 29.11
CA LEU A 14 -53.22 11.41 28.31
C LEU A 14 -52.97 9.94 27.90
N THR A 15 -53.31 9.63 26.67
CA THR A 15 -52.86 8.44 25.97
C THR A 15 -51.32 8.41 26.03
N PRO A 16 -50.72 7.25 26.20
CA PRO A 16 -49.28 7.13 26.24
C PRO A 16 -48.73 7.66 24.92
N ILE A 17 -47.84 8.66 25.06
CA ILE A 17 -47.04 9.18 23.96
C ILE A 17 -46.34 7.98 23.34
N ASN A 18 -46.79 7.60 22.15
CA ASN A 18 -46.06 6.72 21.27
C ASN A 18 -44.70 7.36 21.03
N ILE A 19 -43.72 6.97 21.81
CA ILE A 19 -42.31 7.19 21.47
C ILE A 19 -42.11 6.40 20.18
N ILE A 20 -42.30 7.09 19.06
CA ILE A 20 -41.85 6.62 17.75
C ILE A 20 -40.34 6.50 17.91
N ARG A 21 -39.90 5.29 18.25
CA ARG A 21 -38.55 4.88 17.97
C ARG A 21 -38.38 4.99 16.46
N TYR A 22 -37.89 6.12 15.98
CA TYR A 22 -37.19 6.17 14.72
C TYR A 22 -35.99 5.23 14.88
N LYS A 23 -36.23 3.94 14.67
CA LYS A 23 -35.21 3.01 14.29
C LYS A 23 -34.66 3.62 13.02
N TYR A 24 -33.46 4.20 13.09
CA TYR A 24 -32.66 4.44 11.90
C TYR A 24 -32.55 3.08 11.23
N MET A 25 -33.36 2.85 10.20
CA MET A 25 -33.24 1.66 9.38
C MET A 25 -31.92 1.85 8.66
N VAL A 26 -30.88 1.17 9.11
CA VAL A 26 -29.62 1.06 8.37
C VAL A 26 -30.00 0.48 7.02
N GLN A 27 -29.83 1.26 5.97
CA GLN A 27 -30.08 0.76 4.63
C GLN A 27 -29.03 -0.32 4.35
N LEU A 28 -29.48 -1.51 4.02
CA LEU A 28 -28.65 -2.67 3.78
C LEU A 28 -28.41 -2.82 2.28
N ALA A 29 -27.20 -3.16 1.91
CA ALA A 29 -26.88 -3.66 0.58
C ALA A 29 -26.48 -5.13 0.69
N LYS A 30 -27.05 -5.98 -0.16
CA LYS A 30 -26.80 -7.42 -0.19
C LYS A 30 -26.32 -7.81 -1.57
N PHE A 31 -25.15 -8.44 -1.63
CA PHE A 31 -24.53 -8.81 -2.90
C PHE A 31 -24.25 -10.30 -2.97
N LYS A 32 -24.60 -10.90 -4.11
CA LYS A 32 -24.26 -12.27 -4.46
C LYS A 32 -23.47 -12.26 -5.77
N GLY A 33 -22.22 -12.72 -5.73
CA GLY A 33 -21.36 -12.90 -6.90
C GLY A 33 -21.29 -14.34 -7.37
N THR A 34 -20.52 -14.62 -8.41
CA THR A 34 -20.20 -16.00 -8.81
C THR A 34 -19.29 -16.71 -7.80
N ALA A 35 -18.60 -15.95 -6.97
CA ALA A 35 -17.88 -16.37 -5.78
C ALA A 35 -17.71 -15.18 -4.84
N LEU A 36 -17.34 -15.44 -3.59
CA LEU A 36 -17.06 -14.43 -2.58
C LEU A 36 -15.69 -14.72 -1.93
N PHE A 37 -14.73 -13.84 -2.16
CA PHE A 37 -13.44 -13.90 -1.48
C PHE A 37 -13.50 -13.07 -0.19
N THR A 38 -13.25 -13.69 0.95
CA THR A 38 -13.40 -13.03 2.27
C THR A 38 -12.21 -12.18 2.68
N GLY A 39 -11.11 -12.21 1.94
CA GLY A 39 -9.77 -11.73 2.31
C GLY A 39 -8.84 -12.87 2.76
N LYS A 40 -9.40 -14.03 3.09
CA LYS A 40 -8.64 -15.21 3.57
C LYS A 40 -9.00 -16.50 2.84
N GLN A 41 -10.22 -16.60 2.33
CA GLN A 41 -10.71 -17.79 1.64
C GLN A 41 -11.77 -17.45 0.61
N LEU A 42 -11.87 -18.26 -0.43
CA LEU A 42 -12.88 -18.17 -1.47
C LEU A 42 -14.10 -19.01 -1.08
N LEU A 43 -15.25 -18.38 -0.96
CA LEU A 43 -16.53 -18.99 -0.66
C LEU A 43 -17.35 -19.22 -1.94
N PRO A 44 -18.22 -20.25 -1.97
CA PRO A 44 -19.02 -20.59 -3.14
C PRO A 44 -20.09 -19.53 -3.46
N GLU A 45 -20.67 -19.62 -4.65
CA GLU A 45 -21.71 -18.72 -5.17
C GLU A 45 -22.93 -18.57 -4.24
N SER A 46 -23.24 -19.62 -3.46
CA SER A 46 -24.40 -19.57 -2.54
C SER A 46 -24.28 -18.58 -1.39
N MET A 47 -23.15 -17.88 -1.25
CA MET A 47 -22.92 -16.94 -0.16
C MET A 47 -23.24 -15.52 -0.56
N VAL A 48 -23.88 -14.79 0.36
CA VAL A 48 -24.34 -13.40 0.21
C VAL A 48 -23.61 -12.53 1.21
N LEU A 49 -22.96 -11.47 0.73
CA LEU A 49 -22.36 -10.42 1.55
C LEU A 49 -23.44 -9.40 1.91
N ILE A 50 -23.56 -9.08 3.19
CA ILE A 50 -24.47 -8.04 3.72
C ILE A 50 -23.63 -6.91 4.30
N VAL A 51 -23.82 -5.70 3.77
CA VAL A 51 -23.14 -4.50 4.25
C VAL A 51 -24.14 -3.38 4.53
N SER A 52 -23.76 -2.43 5.38
CA SER A 52 -24.52 -1.19 5.55
C SER A 52 -24.32 -0.24 4.36
N ASP A 53 -25.12 0.80 4.27
CA ASP A 53 -24.99 1.93 3.35
C ASP A 53 -23.62 2.64 3.46
N LYS A 54 -22.94 2.48 4.59
CA LYS A 54 -21.58 3.01 4.85
C LYS A 54 -20.46 2.00 4.56
N GLY A 55 -20.80 0.86 3.96
CA GLY A 55 -19.81 -0.19 3.63
C GLY A 55 -19.31 -1.00 4.82
N VAL A 56 -19.98 -0.93 5.99
CA VAL A 56 -19.62 -1.78 7.14
C VAL A 56 -20.14 -3.19 6.89
N VAL A 57 -19.26 -4.18 6.99
CA VAL A 57 -19.62 -5.60 6.88
C VAL A 57 -20.51 -5.99 8.07
N LEU A 58 -21.70 -6.45 7.79
CA LEU A 58 -22.67 -6.88 8.79
C LEU A 58 -22.70 -8.40 8.94
N ASP A 59 -22.69 -9.11 7.82
CA ASP A 59 -22.66 -10.58 7.83
C ASP A 59 -22.29 -11.16 6.46
N ILE A 60 -21.94 -12.44 6.44
CA ILE A 60 -21.89 -13.30 5.26
C ILE A 60 -22.77 -14.49 5.56
N VAL A 61 -23.84 -14.68 4.78
CA VAL A 61 -24.83 -15.72 5.02
C VAL A 61 -25.08 -16.57 3.77
N HIS A 62 -25.63 -17.76 3.95
CA HIS A 62 -26.12 -18.54 2.82
C HIS A 62 -27.35 -17.85 2.21
N GLU A 63 -27.52 -17.92 0.88
CA GLU A 63 -28.60 -17.24 0.15
C GLU A 63 -30.00 -17.50 0.70
N THR A 64 -30.26 -18.70 1.22
CA THR A 64 -31.57 -19.05 1.83
C THR A 64 -31.86 -18.28 3.12
N ALA A 65 -30.84 -17.67 3.75
CA ALA A 65 -30.96 -16.86 4.95
C ALA A 65 -30.83 -15.35 4.67
N ALA A 66 -30.50 -14.96 3.43
CA ALA A 66 -30.28 -13.56 3.06
C ALA A 66 -31.58 -12.74 2.99
N GLY A 67 -32.73 -13.36 2.85
CA GLY A 67 -34.03 -12.69 2.58
C GLY A 67 -34.07 -12.09 1.17
N ASP A 68 -34.96 -11.12 0.99
CA ASP A 68 -35.21 -10.47 -0.30
C ASP A 68 -34.13 -9.38 -0.61
N ASP A 69 -34.22 -8.77 -1.79
CA ASP A 69 -33.39 -7.63 -2.26
C ASP A 69 -31.90 -7.93 -2.41
N VAL A 70 -31.54 -9.16 -2.76
CA VAL A 70 -30.17 -9.56 -3.07
C VAL A 70 -29.81 -9.14 -4.49
N GLN A 71 -28.81 -8.28 -4.63
CA GLN A 71 -28.27 -7.87 -5.92
C GLN A 71 -27.35 -8.95 -6.47
N GLN A 72 -27.71 -9.51 -7.62
CA GLN A 72 -26.87 -10.48 -8.34
C GLN A 72 -25.82 -9.70 -9.17
N VAL A 73 -24.55 -10.07 -9.03
CA VAL A 73 -23.46 -9.50 -9.81
C VAL A 73 -22.63 -10.61 -10.46
N ASN A 74 -22.11 -10.35 -11.66
CA ASN A 74 -21.31 -11.34 -12.39
C ASN A 74 -19.82 -11.10 -12.14
N GLY A 75 -19.22 -11.89 -11.28
CA GLY A 75 -17.82 -11.81 -10.88
C GLY A 75 -17.59 -12.21 -9.43
N ILE A 76 -16.34 -12.13 -8.99
CA ILE A 76 -15.93 -12.41 -7.62
C ILE A 76 -16.10 -11.16 -6.78
N LEU A 77 -16.87 -11.25 -5.69
CA LEU A 77 -16.89 -10.22 -4.65
C LEU A 77 -15.62 -10.33 -3.81
N CYS A 78 -14.93 -9.21 -3.62
CA CYS A 78 -13.65 -9.17 -2.91
C CYS A 78 -13.56 -7.91 -2.02
N PRO A 79 -12.88 -7.94 -0.87
CA PRO A 79 -12.50 -6.72 -0.15
C PRO A 79 -11.66 -5.81 -1.04
N GLY A 80 -11.72 -4.50 -0.81
CA GLY A 80 -10.87 -3.54 -1.52
C GLY A 80 -9.40 -3.90 -1.42
N PHE A 81 -8.67 -3.69 -2.50
CA PHE A 81 -7.24 -3.97 -2.59
C PHE A 81 -6.41 -3.04 -1.72
N ILE A 82 -5.29 -3.56 -1.26
CA ILE A 82 -4.27 -2.82 -0.51
C ILE A 82 -3.01 -2.71 -1.38
N ASN A 83 -2.68 -1.50 -1.80
CA ASN A 83 -1.45 -1.18 -2.52
C ASN A 83 -0.36 -0.84 -1.49
N THR A 84 0.53 -1.78 -1.19
CA THR A 84 1.52 -1.61 -0.10
C THR A 84 2.74 -0.78 -0.49
N HIS A 85 2.88 -0.41 -1.78
CA HIS A 85 3.95 0.45 -2.28
C HIS A 85 3.52 1.23 -3.52
N CYS A 86 3.55 2.55 -3.42
CA CYS A 86 3.20 3.48 -4.47
C CYS A 86 4.04 4.76 -4.35
N HIS A 87 4.27 5.47 -5.46
CA HIS A 87 4.83 6.82 -5.49
C HIS A 87 3.86 7.76 -6.20
N LEU A 88 2.81 8.19 -5.52
CA LEU A 88 1.79 9.08 -6.09
C LEU A 88 2.41 10.40 -6.61
N GLU A 89 3.45 10.90 -5.94
CA GLU A 89 4.16 12.13 -6.31
C GLU A 89 4.84 12.06 -7.70
N LEU A 90 5.07 10.85 -8.25
CA LEU A 90 5.64 10.63 -9.57
C LEU A 90 4.60 10.38 -10.68
N SER A 91 3.31 10.61 -10.42
CA SER A 91 2.24 10.35 -11.40
C SER A 91 2.39 11.16 -12.70
N HIS A 92 3.01 12.32 -12.62
CA HIS A 92 3.30 13.17 -13.79
C HIS A 92 4.39 12.62 -14.71
N MET A 93 5.07 11.55 -14.30
CA MET A 93 6.15 10.93 -15.10
C MET A 93 5.67 9.75 -15.96
N ALA A 94 4.36 9.53 -16.08
CA ALA A 94 3.81 8.50 -16.94
C ALA A 94 4.35 8.58 -18.38
N GLY A 95 5.02 7.49 -18.83
CA GLY A 95 5.59 7.39 -20.18
C GLY A 95 6.81 8.30 -20.46
N VAL A 96 7.39 8.95 -19.44
CA VAL A 96 8.55 9.86 -19.60
C VAL A 96 9.87 9.10 -19.73
N ILE A 97 9.98 7.94 -19.09
CA ILE A 97 11.19 7.12 -19.07
C ILE A 97 10.93 5.86 -19.90
N PRO A 98 11.84 5.47 -20.83
CA PRO A 98 11.69 4.24 -21.58
C PRO A 98 11.80 2.99 -20.71
N GLU A 99 11.15 1.90 -21.15
CA GLU A 99 11.27 0.57 -20.51
C GLU A 99 12.65 -0.06 -20.75
N GLY A 100 13.05 -1.00 -19.87
CA GLY A 100 14.24 -1.83 -20.04
C GLY A 100 15.56 -1.09 -19.89
N THR A 101 15.57 0.04 -19.17
CA THR A 101 16.81 0.84 -19.00
C THR A 101 17.75 0.27 -17.94
N GLY A 102 17.28 -0.61 -17.07
CA GLY A 102 17.93 -0.99 -15.83
C GLY A 102 17.85 0.10 -14.77
N LEU A 103 17.93 -0.28 -13.49
CA LEU A 103 17.64 0.61 -12.37
C LEU A 103 18.55 1.85 -12.29
N PRO A 104 19.90 1.77 -12.43
CA PRO A 104 20.75 2.96 -12.34
C PRO A 104 20.44 4.03 -13.40
N ALA A 105 20.15 3.63 -14.64
CA ALA A 105 19.78 4.56 -15.72
C ALA A 105 18.36 5.10 -15.55
N PHE A 106 17.43 4.28 -15.05
CA PHE A 106 16.09 4.70 -14.68
C PHE A 106 16.14 5.81 -13.61
N LEU A 107 16.87 5.59 -12.51
CA LEU A 107 17.05 6.57 -11.43
C LEU A 107 17.69 7.86 -11.91
N THR A 108 18.70 7.78 -12.79
CA THR A 108 19.30 8.96 -13.42
C THR A 108 18.22 9.77 -14.13
N SER A 109 17.40 9.12 -14.95
CA SER A 109 16.32 9.77 -15.69
C SER A 109 15.26 10.38 -14.76
N VAL A 110 14.90 9.70 -13.67
CA VAL A 110 13.98 10.24 -12.66
C VAL A 110 14.55 11.51 -12.03
N MET A 111 15.81 11.48 -11.58
CA MET A 111 16.46 12.62 -10.92
C MET A 111 16.55 13.84 -11.82
N GLU A 112 16.84 13.64 -13.10
CA GLU A 112 16.96 14.73 -14.08
C GLU A 112 15.61 15.33 -14.54
N LYS A 113 14.53 14.51 -14.56
CA LYS A 113 13.27 14.92 -15.22
C LYS A 113 12.13 15.23 -14.23
N ARG A 114 12.13 14.66 -13.02
CA ARG A 114 11.00 14.78 -12.07
C ARG A 114 10.62 16.20 -11.69
N GLY A 115 11.56 17.15 -11.74
CA GLY A 115 11.35 18.56 -11.40
C GLY A 115 11.06 19.46 -12.58
N GLN A 116 10.91 18.93 -13.80
CA GLN A 116 10.77 19.76 -15.00
C GLN A 116 9.33 20.18 -15.30
N GLN A 117 8.33 19.57 -14.69
CA GLN A 117 6.93 19.90 -14.93
C GLN A 117 6.42 20.96 -13.94
N ASP A 118 5.43 21.73 -14.41
CA ASP A 118 4.70 22.70 -13.62
C ASP A 118 4.01 22.04 -12.41
N PRO A 119 4.06 22.65 -11.21
CA PRO A 119 3.41 22.11 -10.01
C PRO A 119 1.90 21.83 -10.16
N ALA A 120 1.17 22.66 -10.93
CA ALA A 120 -0.24 22.42 -11.17
C ALA A 120 -0.49 21.17 -12.04
N ALA A 121 0.39 20.90 -13.01
CA ALA A 121 0.34 19.66 -13.79
C ALA A 121 0.65 18.44 -12.93
N GLN A 122 1.58 18.55 -11.98
CA GLN A 122 1.88 17.47 -11.02
C GLN A 122 0.68 17.18 -10.10
N GLU A 123 0.03 18.22 -9.54
CA GLU A 123 -1.19 18.05 -8.74
C GLU A 123 -2.32 17.38 -9.53
N LEU A 124 -2.55 17.82 -10.78
CA LEU A 124 -3.56 17.21 -11.64
C LEU A 124 -3.26 15.73 -11.92
N ALA A 125 -2.01 15.39 -12.22
CA ALA A 125 -1.59 14.00 -12.46
C ALA A 125 -1.82 13.12 -11.22
N MET A 126 -1.50 13.59 -10.03
CA MET A 126 -1.78 12.88 -8.77
C MET A 126 -3.29 12.66 -8.57
N ALA A 127 -4.11 13.69 -8.83
CA ALA A 127 -5.56 13.57 -8.68
C ALA A 127 -6.18 12.56 -9.67
N ILE A 128 -5.71 12.53 -10.91
CA ILE A 128 -6.14 11.54 -11.91
C ILE A 128 -5.72 10.13 -11.49
N ALA A 129 -4.48 9.95 -11.06
CA ALA A 129 -3.95 8.66 -10.63
C ALA A 129 -4.70 8.12 -9.40
N GLU A 130 -4.97 8.97 -8.40
CA GLU A 130 -5.74 8.58 -7.21
C GLU A 130 -7.17 8.17 -7.58
N LYS A 131 -7.82 8.94 -8.43
CA LYS A 131 -9.16 8.60 -8.92
C LYS A 131 -9.18 7.23 -9.59
N ALA A 132 -8.20 6.95 -10.46
CA ALA A 132 -8.07 5.65 -11.11
C ALA A 132 -7.82 4.51 -10.10
N MET A 133 -6.99 4.72 -9.07
CA MET A 133 -6.79 3.77 -7.98
C MET A 133 -8.11 3.49 -7.23
N TRP A 134 -8.86 4.53 -6.89
CA TRP A 134 -10.16 4.38 -6.23
C TRP A 134 -11.16 3.58 -7.07
N GLU A 135 -11.30 3.93 -8.34
CA GLU A 135 -12.23 3.27 -9.28
C GLU A 135 -11.86 1.81 -9.52
N SER A 136 -10.57 1.49 -9.60
CA SER A 136 -10.05 0.10 -9.72
C SER A 136 -10.19 -0.73 -8.45
N GLY A 137 -10.67 -0.13 -7.34
CA GLY A 137 -10.99 -0.83 -6.11
C GLY A 137 -9.90 -0.85 -5.05
N ILE A 138 -8.85 -0.03 -5.15
CA ILE A 138 -7.87 0.14 -4.07
C ILE A 138 -8.55 0.85 -2.89
N ALA A 139 -8.41 0.32 -1.69
CA ALA A 139 -8.97 0.87 -0.45
C ALA A 139 -7.91 1.54 0.45
N ALA A 140 -6.67 1.06 0.39
CA ALA A 140 -5.57 1.61 1.17
C ALA A 140 -4.26 1.59 0.38
N VAL A 141 -3.38 2.56 0.67
CA VAL A 141 -2.10 2.76 -0.03
C VAL A 141 -1.00 3.03 0.99
N GLY A 142 0.10 2.30 0.88
CA GLY A 142 1.40 2.65 1.44
C GLY A 142 2.15 3.49 0.41
N ASP A 143 2.20 4.80 0.61
CA ASP A 143 2.68 5.74 -0.41
C ASP A 143 3.96 6.44 0.00
N ILE A 144 4.96 6.40 -0.85
CA ILE A 144 6.26 7.04 -0.67
C ILE A 144 6.15 8.54 -0.93
N CYS A 145 6.72 9.35 -0.02
CA CYS A 145 6.72 10.79 -0.09
C CYS A 145 8.14 11.35 0.04
N ASN A 146 8.57 12.11 -0.95
CA ASN A 146 9.85 12.84 -0.89
C ASN A 146 9.67 14.29 -0.41
N GLY A 147 8.43 14.75 -0.30
CA GLY A 147 8.06 16.10 0.14
C GLY A 147 6.61 16.14 0.63
N THR A 148 6.00 17.30 0.54
CA THR A 148 4.62 17.55 1.01
C THR A 148 3.62 17.73 -0.13
N ALA A 149 4.01 17.44 -1.37
CA ALA A 149 3.18 17.70 -2.55
C ALA A 149 1.83 16.96 -2.51
N SER A 150 1.84 15.71 -2.02
CA SER A 150 0.64 14.87 -1.91
C SER A 150 -0.18 15.10 -0.62
N LEU A 151 0.32 15.91 0.35
CA LEU A 151 -0.26 16.03 1.69
C LEU A 151 -1.72 16.51 1.67
N ARG A 152 -2.01 17.58 0.89
CA ARG A 152 -3.38 18.13 0.81
C ARG A 152 -4.34 17.10 0.23
N GLN A 153 -3.97 16.45 -0.87
CA GLN A 153 -4.80 15.46 -1.53
C GLN A 153 -5.09 14.26 -0.62
N LYS A 154 -4.08 13.73 0.07
CA LYS A 154 -4.26 12.62 1.02
C LYS A 154 -5.19 12.96 2.18
N LYS A 155 -5.16 14.20 2.66
CA LYS A 155 -6.07 14.68 3.71
C LYS A 155 -7.54 14.70 3.27
N GLU A 156 -7.79 14.96 1.99
CA GLU A 156 -9.13 15.04 1.40
C GLU A 156 -9.58 13.70 0.79
N SER A 157 -8.69 12.72 0.74
CA SER A 157 -8.89 11.43 0.08
C SER A 157 -9.92 10.53 0.76
N SER A 158 -10.62 9.74 -0.05
CA SER A 158 -11.41 8.59 0.41
C SER A 158 -10.58 7.31 0.59
N LEU A 159 -9.35 7.27 0.07
CA LEU A 159 -8.40 6.19 0.31
C LEU A 159 -7.76 6.35 1.69
N TYR A 160 -7.50 5.23 2.36
CA TYR A 160 -6.58 5.24 3.48
C TYR A 160 -5.14 5.37 2.96
N TYR A 161 -4.35 6.25 3.56
CA TYR A 161 -2.92 6.37 3.27
C TYR A 161 -2.10 6.13 4.52
N HIS A 162 -1.07 5.28 4.39
CA HIS A 162 0.12 5.32 5.24
C HIS A 162 1.23 5.99 4.43
N SER A 163 1.70 7.16 4.86
CA SER A 163 2.72 7.91 4.13
C SER A 163 4.11 7.55 4.63
N PHE A 164 4.91 6.94 3.77
CA PHE A 164 6.32 6.63 4.00
C PHE A 164 7.16 7.82 3.58
N ILE A 165 7.63 8.62 4.56
CA ILE A 165 8.49 9.78 4.29
C ILE A 165 9.89 9.27 4.02
N GLU A 166 10.28 9.30 2.77
CA GLU A 166 11.49 8.69 2.29
C GLU A 166 12.73 9.54 2.56
N CYS A 167 13.76 8.93 3.11
CA CYS A 167 15.03 9.57 3.39
C CYS A 167 16.14 8.90 2.57
N MET A 168 16.93 9.72 1.86
CA MET A 168 18.07 9.28 1.07
C MET A 168 19.30 10.16 1.32
N GLY A 169 20.49 9.54 1.39
CA GLY A 169 21.77 10.20 1.63
C GLY A 169 22.89 9.17 1.69
N PHE A 170 23.48 8.89 0.51
CA PHE A 170 24.57 7.91 0.38
C PHE A 170 25.87 8.38 1.02
N VAL A 171 26.19 9.68 0.92
CA VAL A 171 27.43 10.25 1.46
C VAL A 171 27.25 10.54 2.96
N PRO A 172 28.03 9.91 3.87
CA PRO A 172 27.82 9.98 5.33
C PRO A 172 27.82 11.40 5.91
N THR A 173 28.63 12.29 5.38
CA THR A 173 28.71 13.69 5.86
C THR A 173 27.40 14.48 5.72
N PHE A 174 26.50 14.03 4.89
CA PHE A 174 25.17 14.63 4.71
C PHE A 174 24.06 13.94 5.50
N ALA A 175 24.35 12.85 6.22
CA ALA A 175 23.33 12.03 6.87
C ALA A 175 22.41 12.85 7.80
N GLN A 176 22.99 13.66 8.69
CA GLN A 176 22.21 14.50 9.61
C GLN A 176 21.31 15.49 8.88
N ASN A 177 21.83 16.20 7.88
CA ASN A 177 21.04 17.20 7.12
C ASN A 177 19.89 16.53 6.36
N ARG A 178 20.13 15.34 5.77
CA ARG A 178 19.09 14.57 5.07
C ARG A 178 18.01 14.07 6.03
N TYR A 179 18.42 13.55 7.18
CA TYR A 179 17.50 13.14 8.22
C TYR A 179 16.62 14.29 8.72
N GLU A 180 17.22 15.46 9.06
CA GLU A 180 16.45 16.63 9.55
C GLU A 180 15.49 17.15 8.49
N PHE A 181 15.85 17.15 7.21
CA PHE A 181 14.94 17.50 6.13
C PHE A 181 13.71 16.56 6.10
N SER A 182 13.94 15.25 6.02
CA SER A 182 12.84 14.28 5.97
C SER A 182 12.03 14.25 7.26
N LYS A 183 12.65 14.47 8.42
CA LYS A 183 11.97 14.65 9.71
C LYS A 183 11.05 15.87 9.71
N GLY A 184 11.48 16.98 9.10
CA GLY A 184 10.63 18.16 8.91
C GLY A 184 9.39 17.88 8.07
N VAL A 185 9.51 17.03 7.03
CA VAL A 185 8.37 16.54 6.24
C VAL A 185 7.47 15.64 7.09
N LEU A 186 8.05 14.68 7.83
CA LEU A 186 7.32 13.78 8.73
C LEU A 186 6.45 14.56 9.73
N GLU A 187 6.99 15.60 10.36
CA GLU A 187 6.24 16.42 11.31
C GLU A 187 5.06 17.14 10.65
N GLN A 188 5.21 17.59 9.40
CA GLN A 188 4.07 18.18 8.66
C GLN A 188 2.95 17.16 8.45
N PHE A 189 3.26 15.93 8.08
CA PHE A 189 2.27 14.85 7.97
C PHE A 189 1.63 14.53 9.33
N ARG A 190 2.41 14.40 10.39
CA ARG A 190 1.94 14.14 11.77
C ARG A 190 0.95 15.20 12.25
N THR A 191 1.19 16.48 11.94
CA THR A 191 0.26 17.58 12.35
C THR A 191 -1.11 17.47 11.71
N THR A 192 -1.25 16.73 10.60
CA THR A 192 -2.54 16.49 9.95
C THR A 192 -3.31 15.30 10.52
N GLY A 193 -2.67 14.50 11.36
CA GLY A 193 -3.22 13.24 11.87
C GLY A 193 -3.17 12.07 10.89
N LEU A 194 -2.51 12.22 9.73
CA LEU A 194 -2.33 11.15 8.77
C LEU A 194 -1.28 10.14 9.28
N PRO A 195 -1.51 8.84 9.16
CA PRO A 195 -0.53 7.81 9.48
C PRO A 195 0.72 7.97 8.62
N CYS A 196 1.88 8.01 9.26
CA CYS A 196 3.15 8.19 8.55
C CYS A 196 4.34 7.65 9.35
N SER A 197 5.38 7.26 8.63
CA SER A 197 6.70 6.89 9.18
C SER A 197 7.82 7.42 8.29
N ILE A 198 9.02 7.63 8.84
CA ILE A 198 10.21 7.98 8.07
C ILE A 198 10.96 6.71 7.72
N VAL A 199 11.35 6.56 6.46
CA VAL A 199 11.88 5.30 5.93
C VAL A 199 13.13 5.51 5.09
N PRO A 200 14.07 4.55 5.06
CA PRO A 200 15.16 4.56 4.10
C PRO A 200 14.64 4.31 2.69
N HIS A 201 15.18 5.01 1.69
CA HIS A 201 14.84 4.76 0.29
C HIS A 201 15.27 3.36 -0.15
N ALA A 202 16.58 3.11 -0.21
CA ALA A 202 17.17 1.86 -0.69
C ALA A 202 18.60 1.69 -0.15
N PRO A 203 19.15 0.47 -0.12
CA PRO A 203 20.51 0.24 0.36
C PRO A 203 21.56 1.08 -0.37
N TYR A 204 21.45 1.18 -1.69
CA TYR A 204 22.38 1.94 -2.53
C TYR A 204 22.28 3.47 -2.38
N SER A 205 21.35 3.99 -1.64
CA SER A 205 21.13 5.44 -1.49
C SER A 205 21.18 5.94 -0.05
N VAL A 206 21.49 5.06 0.92
CA VAL A 206 21.48 5.38 2.35
C VAL A 206 22.78 4.94 3.00
N SER A 207 23.50 5.88 3.65
CA SER A 207 24.71 5.59 4.41
C SER A 207 24.41 4.90 5.74
N ALA A 208 25.41 4.22 6.31
CA ALA A 208 25.29 3.60 7.65
C ALA A 208 24.89 4.61 8.73
N ASP A 209 25.45 5.84 8.69
CA ASP A 209 25.10 6.90 9.62
C ASP A 209 23.63 7.31 9.50
N LEU A 210 23.09 7.34 8.26
CA LEU A 210 21.69 7.66 8.04
C LEU A 210 20.77 6.50 8.46
N PHE A 211 21.17 5.23 8.24
CA PHE A 211 20.44 4.07 8.79
C PHE A 211 20.35 4.14 10.32
N ALA A 212 21.44 4.52 11.01
CA ALA A 212 21.46 4.68 12.46
C ALA A 212 20.46 5.74 12.96
N LEU A 213 20.39 6.90 12.28
CA LEU A 213 19.46 7.97 12.62
C LEU A 213 18.00 7.54 12.41
N LEU A 214 17.71 6.87 11.29
CA LEU A 214 16.37 6.36 10.96
C LEU A 214 15.93 5.28 11.97
N ALA A 215 16.81 4.35 12.32
CA ALA A 215 16.53 3.29 13.29
C ALA A 215 16.30 3.83 14.71
N ALA A 216 16.89 4.96 15.07
CA ALA A 216 16.70 5.62 16.36
C ALA A 216 15.43 6.49 16.46
N THR A 217 14.67 6.64 15.36
CA THR A 217 13.45 7.46 15.35
C THR A 217 12.35 6.80 16.17
N PRO A 218 11.78 7.47 17.19
CA PRO A 218 10.71 6.90 18.00
C PRO A 218 9.40 6.72 17.23
N ASP A 219 8.62 5.70 17.60
CA ASP A 219 7.27 5.41 17.06
C ASP A 219 7.24 5.33 15.53
N ASN A 220 8.34 4.82 14.94
CA ASN A 220 8.55 4.78 13.50
C ASN A 220 8.22 3.40 12.93
N THR A 221 6.95 3.16 12.60
CA THR A 221 6.47 1.85 12.15
C THR A 221 5.22 1.97 11.25
N PRO A 222 5.05 1.08 10.25
CA PRO A 222 6.03 0.15 9.70
C PRO A 222 7.16 0.85 8.93
N VAL A 223 8.24 0.13 8.62
CA VAL A 223 9.34 0.61 7.78
C VAL A 223 9.27 -0.05 6.42
N SER A 224 9.35 0.75 5.34
CA SER A 224 9.42 0.30 3.96
C SER A 224 10.80 0.62 3.38
N ILE A 225 11.34 -0.26 2.53
CA ILE A 225 12.61 -0.06 1.84
C ILE A 225 12.60 -0.78 0.49
N HIS A 226 13.08 -0.13 -0.58
CA HIS A 226 13.40 -0.81 -1.84
C HIS A 226 14.55 -1.78 -1.58
N ASN A 227 14.37 -3.04 -1.96
CA ASN A 227 15.29 -4.11 -1.60
C ASN A 227 15.58 -5.01 -2.79
N GLN A 228 16.86 -5.16 -3.08
CA GLN A 228 17.37 -6.09 -4.10
C GLN A 228 16.59 -5.98 -5.42
N GLU A 229 16.34 -4.75 -5.82
CA GLU A 229 15.57 -4.44 -7.02
C GLU A 229 16.36 -4.72 -8.30
N SER A 230 17.68 -4.52 -8.29
CA SER A 230 18.57 -4.78 -9.42
C SER A 230 19.77 -5.64 -9.03
N ALA A 231 20.36 -6.33 -10.02
CA ALA A 231 21.62 -7.04 -9.84
C ALA A 231 22.77 -6.11 -9.44
N ALA A 232 22.76 -4.87 -9.95
CA ALA A 232 23.76 -3.86 -9.65
C ALA A 232 23.82 -3.49 -8.15
N GLU A 233 22.69 -3.56 -7.44
CA GLU A 233 22.64 -3.36 -5.98
C GLU A 233 23.47 -4.42 -5.25
N ASN A 234 23.28 -5.70 -5.58
CA ASN A 234 24.02 -6.79 -4.96
C ASN A 234 25.52 -6.74 -5.34
N MET A 235 25.87 -6.35 -6.58
CA MET A 235 27.25 -6.16 -7.02
C MET A 235 27.96 -5.04 -6.25
N LEU A 236 27.26 -3.93 -6.01
CA LEU A 236 27.78 -2.83 -5.19
C LEU A 236 28.15 -3.32 -3.79
N TYR A 237 27.29 -4.09 -3.14
CA TYR A 237 27.48 -4.56 -1.78
C TYR A 237 28.48 -5.72 -1.66
N LYS A 238 28.57 -6.60 -2.66
CA LYS A 238 29.51 -7.71 -2.65
C LYS A 238 30.96 -7.26 -2.78
N ASP A 239 31.24 -6.43 -3.78
CA ASP A 239 32.62 -6.14 -4.18
C ASP A 239 32.85 -4.71 -4.71
N LYS A 240 31.84 -3.82 -4.51
CA LYS A 240 31.89 -2.42 -4.95
C LYS A 240 32.11 -2.31 -6.47
N THR A 241 31.30 -3.05 -7.24
CA THR A 241 31.30 -3.04 -8.72
C THR A 241 29.91 -2.76 -9.26
N GLY A 242 29.77 -2.69 -10.58
CA GLY A 242 28.49 -2.53 -11.29
C GLY A 242 28.10 -1.07 -11.53
N ASP A 243 26.93 -0.91 -12.15
CA ASP A 243 26.50 0.37 -12.75
C ASP A 243 26.16 1.46 -11.74
N PHE A 244 25.98 1.14 -10.46
CA PHE A 244 25.83 2.17 -9.42
C PHE A 244 27.09 3.03 -9.27
N LEU A 245 28.28 2.53 -9.61
CA LEU A 245 29.50 3.37 -9.60
C LEU A 245 29.44 4.46 -10.68
N HIS A 246 28.91 4.15 -11.87
CA HIS A 246 28.67 5.14 -12.92
C HIS A 246 27.61 6.16 -12.51
N PHE A 247 26.54 5.70 -11.86
CA PHE A 247 25.50 6.57 -11.29
C PHE A 247 26.08 7.56 -10.28
N TYR A 248 26.88 7.10 -9.31
CA TYR A 248 27.52 7.99 -8.33
C TYR A 248 28.48 8.97 -8.99
N GLN A 249 29.28 8.51 -9.95
CA GLN A 249 30.19 9.37 -10.71
C GLN A 249 29.44 10.46 -11.47
N HIS A 250 28.32 10.12 -12.12
CA HIS A 250 27.48 11.07 -12.85
C HIS A 250 27.00 12.23 -11.97
N PHE A 251 26.60 11.93 -10.73
CA PHE A 251 26.14 12.94 -9.78
C PHE A 251 27.25 13.49 -8.86
N GLY A 252 28.52 13.18 -9.11
CA GLY A 252 29.65 13.65 -8.30
C GLY A 252 29.61 13.18 -6.85
N MET A 253 29.00 12.02 -6.57
CA MET A 253 28.90 11.48 -5.22
C MET A 253 30.21 10.78 -4.81
N ASP A 254 30.74 11.14 -3.66
CA ASP A 254 31.93 10.48 -3.09
C ASP A 254 31.57 9.09 -2.55
N THR A 255 32.21 8.06 -3.10
CA THR A 255 32.03 6.66 -2.69
C THR A 255 33.16 6.16 -1.79
N SER A 256 34.12 7.01 -1.40
CA SER A 256 35.34 6.59 -0.65
C SER A 256 35.00 5.98 0.71
N ALA A 257 33.94 6.49 1.37
CA ALA A 257 33.49 6.00 2.67
C ALA A 257 32.76 4.66 2.59
N PHE A 258 32.22 4.29 1.42
CA PHE A 258 31.48 3.02 1.26
C PHE A 258 32.44 1.85 1.13
N GLN A 259 32.27 0.84 1.98
CA GLN A 259 33.02 -0.42 1.92
C GLN A 259 32.06 -1.58 1.58
N PRO A 260 32.42 -2.43 0.62
CA PRO A 260 31.64 -3.61 0.30
C PRO A 260 31.62 -4.58 1.48
N THR A 261 30.54 -5.30 1.66
CA THR A 261 30.36 -6.24 2.78
C THR A 261 30.71 -7.68 2.42
N GLY A 262 30.96 -7.97 1.15
CA GLY A 262 31.18 -9.33 0.65
C GLY A 262 29.90 -10.18 0.53
N THR A 263 28.73 -9.58 0.80
CA THR A 263 27.41 -10.23 0.74
C THR A 263 26.45 -9.44 -0.15
N ASN A 264 25.25 -9.93 -0.36
CA ASN A 264 24.17 -9.13 -0.94
C ASN A 264 23.83 -7.92 -0.04
N SER A 265 23.04 -6.98 -0.54
CA SER A 265 22.70 -5.74 0.18
C SER A 265 21.88 -5.97 1.46
N LEU A 266 20.97 -6.93 1.48
CA LEU A 266 20.01 -7.16 2.57
C LEU A 266 20.68 -7.37 3.94
N PRO A 267 21.72 -8.23 4.11
CA PRO A 267 22.40 -8.41 5.39
C PRO A 267 23.07 -7.15 5.94
N ALA A 268 23.39 -6.19 5.08
CA ALA A 268 24.07 -4.96 5.51
C ALA A 268 23.14 -3.95 6.19
N TRP A 269 21.87 -3.89 5.79
CA TRP A 269 20.94 -2.88 6.30
C TRP A 269 19.86 -3.45 7.26
N LEU A 270 19.40 -4.71 7.07
CA LEU A 270 18.33 -5.29 7.85
C LEU A 270 18.56 -5.24 9.38
N PRO A 271 19.78 -5.46 9.91
CA PRO A 271 20.04 -5.41 11.34
C PRO A 271 19.65 -4.09 12.03
N TRP A 272 19.62 -2.97 11.29
CA TRP A 272 19.20 -1.69 11.85
C TRP A 272 17.71 -1.67 12.26
N PHE A 273 16.85 -2.42 11.54
CA PHE A 273 15.41 -2.41 11.72
C PHE A 273 14.82 -3.75 12.19
N LYS A 274 15.65 -4.69 12.62
CA LYS A 274 15.25 -6.08 12.96
C LYS A 274 14.10 -6.23 13.95
N HIS A 275 13.80 -5.18 14.73
CA HIS A 275 12.74 -5.18 15.74
C HIS A 275 11.42 -4.55 15.26
N LEU A 276 11.36 -4.11 14.02
CA LEU A 276 10.21 -3.43 13.44
C LEU A 276 9.55 -4.29 12.36
N PRO A 277 8.26 -4.14 12.10
CA PRO A 277 7.64 -4.66 10.89
C PRO A 277 8.25 -4.01 9.65
N LEU A 278 8.73 -4.84 8.71
CA LEU A 278 9.44 -4.41 7.51
C LEU A 278 8.65 -4.75 6.25
N ILE A 279 8.54 -3.81 5.33
CA ILE A 279 8.03 -4.01 3.97
C ILE A 279 9.22 -3.91 3.01
N LEU A 280 9.65 -5.06 2.50
CA LEU A 280 10.74 -5.19 1.53
C LEU A 280 10.15 -5.12 0.13
N VAL A 281 10.53 -4.09 -0.64
CA VAL A 281 9.89 -3.82 -1.93
C VAL A 281 10.75 -4.34 -3.09
N HIS A 282 10.11 -4.82 -4.15
CA HIS A 282 10.65 -5.43 -5.37
C HIS A 282 11.19 -6.86 -5.18
N ASN A 283 12.31 -7.04 -4.48
CA ASN A 283 12.90 -8.35 -4.18
C ASN A 283 13.28 -9.17 -5.43
N THR A 284 13.56 -8.50 -6.55
CA THR A 284 13.77 -9.10 -7.87
C THR A 284 15.00 -10.03 -7.87
N PHE A 285 16.05 -9.62 -7.16
CA PHE A 285 17.33 -10.35 -7.10
C PHE A 285 17.63 -10.93 -5.70
N THR A 286 16.57 -11.17 -4.92
CA THR A 286 16.66 -11.85 -3.61
C THR A 286 17.01 -13.31 -3.79
N GLN A 287 17.96 -13.82 -2.99
CA GLN A 287 18.44 -15.20 -3.01
C GLN A 287 17.97 -15.96 -1.77
N GLU A 288 18.06 -17.30 -1.82
CA GLU A 288 17.68 -18.16 -0.69
C GLU A 288 18.43 -17.82 0.60
N SER A 289 19.71 -17.45 0.49
CA SER A 289 20.53 -17.00 1.64
C SER A 289 19.99 -15.73 2.29
N ASP A 290 19.41 -14.80 1.50
CA ASP A 290 18.82 -13.57 2.00
C ASP A 290 17.52 -13.87 2.76
N LEU A 291 16.71 -14.80 2.25
CA LEU A 291 15.48 -15.25 2.91
C LEU A 291 15.78 -15.94 4.24
N GLN A 292 16.81 -16.79 4.28
CA GLN A 292 17.26 -17.44 5.51
C GLN A 292 17.76 -16.40 6.52
N PHE A 293 18.60 -15.45 6.07
CA PHE A 293 19.09 -14.37 6.92
C PHE A 293 17.95 -13.54 7.51
N THR A 294 16.95 -13.21 6.70
CA THR A 294 15.77 -12.46 7.14
C THR A 294 14.98 -13.22 8.19
N LYS A 295 14.74 -14.52 7.98
CA LYS A 295 14.03 -15.39 8.92
C LYS A 295 14.73 -15.46 10.29
N ASP A 296 16.06 -15.45 10.29
CA ASP A 296 16.85 -15.57 11.51
C ASP A 296 17.01 -14.23 12.26
N ASN A 297 16.83 -13.09 11.58
CA ASN A 297 17.21 -11.78 12.12
C ASN A 297 16.07 -10.75 12.18
N ALA A 298 14.95 -10.93 11.48
CA ALA A 298 13.85 -9.97 11.48
C ALA A 298 12.65 -10.46 12.30
N LEU A 299 11.98 -9.53 13.00
CA LEU A 299 10.78 -9.83 13.77
C LEU A 299 9.60 -10.21 12.85
N GLN A 300 9.36 -9.38 11.84
CA GLN A 300 8.26 -9.53 10.91
C GLN A 300 8.58 -8.87 9.58
N THR A 301 8.44 -9.60 8.49
CA THR A 301 8.71 -9.11 7.14
C THR A 301 7.56 -9.38 6.18
N TYR A 302 7.30 -8.39 5.34
CA TYR A 302 6.36 -8.45 4.23
C TYR A 302 7.13 -8.21 2.94
N TRP A 303 6.93 -9.09 1.98
CA TRP A 303 7.63 -9.07 0.69
C TRP A 303 6.69 -8.45 -0.34
N CYS A 304 6.82 -7.14 -0.54
CA CYS A 304 6.02 -6.39 -1.50
C CYS A 304 6.56 -6.58 -2.90
N LEU A 305 5.74 -7.16 -3.78
CA LEU A 305 6.07 -7.36 -5.18
C LEU A 305 5.40 -6.29 -6.03
N CYS A 306 6.15 -5.74 -6.99
CA CYS A 306 5.68 -4.79 -7.99
C CYS A 306 5.98 -5.34 -9.40
N PRO A 307 5.30 -6.43 -9.82
CA PRO A 307 5.64 -7.18 -11.03
C PRO A 307 5.76 -6.34 -12.30
N GLN A 308 4.84 -5.40 -12.53
CA GLN A 308 4.89 -4.56 -13.72
C GLN A 308 6.08 -3.60 -13.69
N ALA A 309 6.36 -2.98 -12.54
CA ALA A 309 7.53 -2.11 -12.39
C ALA A 309 8.84 -2.88 -12.58
N ASN A 310 8.94 -4.09 -12.03
CA ASN A 310 10.12 -4.93 -12.22
C ASN A 310 10.33 -5.31 -13.71
N LEU A 311 9.27 -5.63 -14.44
CA LEU A 311 9.35 -5.85 -15.88
C LEU A 311 9.70 -4.58 -16.65
N TYR A 312 9.14 -3.44 -16.25
CA TYR A 312 9.38 -2.14 -16.89
C TYR A 312 10.85 -1.72 -16.77
N ILE A 313 11.45 -1.85 -15.59
CA ILE A 313 12.81 -1.38 -15.31
C ILE A 313 13.86 -2.41 -15.71
N GLU A 314 13.74 -3.65 -15.20
CA GLU A 314 14.77 -4.70 -15.29
C GLU A 314 14.42 -5.82 -16.28
N ASN A 315 13.21 -5.80 -16.86
CA ASN A 315 12.68 -6.91 -17.67
C ASN A 315 12.82 -8.27 -16.96
N CYS A 316 12.67 -8.29 -15.65
CA CYS A 316 12.84 -9.44 -14.78
C CYS A 316 11.76 -9.47 -13.70
N LEU A 317 11.40 -10.65 -13.23
CA LEU A 317 10.47 -10.85 -12.12
C LEU A 317 11.19 -11.49 -10.93
N PRO A 318 10.75 -11.22 -9.69
CA PRO A 318 11.24 -11.91 -8.51
C PRO A 318 10.91 -13.42 -8.58
N ASP A 319 11.72 -14.24 -7.91
CA ASP A 319 11.47 -15.67 -7.77
C ASP A 319 10.30 -15.93 -6.79
N ILE A 320 9.07 -15.72 -7.27
CA ILE A 320 7.85 -15.91 -6.47
C ILE A 320 7.74 -17.36 -5.96
N PRO A 321 8.03 -18.41 -6.74
CA PRO A 321 8.09 -19.79 -6.25
C PRO A 321 9.01 -19.97 -5.05
N LEU A 322 10.20 -19.36 -5.07
CA LEU A 322 11.14 -19.40 -3.95
C LEU A 322 10.54 -18.73 -2.71
N LEU A 323 10.03 -17.50 -2.83
CA LEU A 323 9.39 -16.76 -1.73
C LEU A 323 8.26 -17.58 -1.08
N ARG A 324 7.40 -18.19 -1.90
CA ARG A 324 6.31 -19.06 -1.43
C ARG A 324 6.84 -20.29 -0.70
N SER A 325 7.86 -20.97 -1.27
CA SER A 325 8.43 -22.18 -0.68
C SER A 325 9.05 -21.95 0.70
N LYS A 326 9.52 -20.73 0.97
CA LYS A 326 10.08 -20.31 2.26
C LYS A 326 9.03 -19.75 3.24
N GLY A 327 7.76 -19.70 2.83
CA GLY A 327 6.65 -19.21 3.67
C GLY A 327 6.67 -17.70 3.88
N CYS A 328 7.19 -16.94 2.92
CA CYS A 328 7.21 -15.48 2.97
C CYS A 328 5.80 -14.90 2.91
N THR A 329 5.52 -13.89 3.75
CA THR A 329 4.27 -13.14 3.66
C THR A 329 4.38 -12.13 2.53
N ILE A 330 3.77 -12.46 1.39
CA ILE A 330 3.81 -11.64 0.16
C ILE A 330 2.71 -10.59 0.22
N THR A 331 2.99 -9.39 -0.28
CA THR A 331 2.04 -8.30 -0.55
C THR A 331 2.24 -7.76 -1.97
N LEU A 332 1.35 -6.89 -2.45
CA LEU A 332 1.46 -6.29 -3.77
C LEU A 332 1.55 -4.77 -3.68
N GLY A 333 2.35 -4.19 -4.56
CA GLY A 333 2.48 -2.76 -4.79
C GLY A 333 2.47 -2.46 -6.29
N THR A 334 2.24 -1.21 -6.65
CA THR A 334 2.25 -0.78 -8.06
C THR A 334 3.50 -0.03 -8.46
N ASP A 335 4.28 0.41 -7.48
CA ASP A 335 5.31 1.42 -7.69
C ASP A 335 4.75 2.72 -8.29
N SER A 336 5.48 3.43 -9.13
CA SER A 336 5.11 4.72 -9.71
C SER A 336 4.60 4.62 -11.15
N LEU A 337 3.94 5.67 -11.65
CA LEU A 337 3.69 5.82 -13.08
C LEU A 337 4.95 6.16 -13.90
N ALA A 338 6.10 6.40 -13.27
CA ALA A 338 7.38 6.49 -13.96
C ALA A 338 7.89 5.11 -14.41
N SER A 339 7.48 4.05 -13.70
CA SER A 339 7.89 2.65 -13.89
C SER A 339 6.72 1.70 -14.18
N ASN A 340 5.54 2.22 -14.44
CA ASN A 340 4.34 1.42 -14.66
C ASN A 340 3.37 2.15 -15.62
N HIS A 341 2.51 1.38 -16.29
CA HIS A 341 1.47 1.95 -17.16
C HIS A 341 0.23 2.40 -16.40
N GLN A 342 0.00 1.86 -15.19
CA GLN A 342 -1.17 2.15 -14.37
C GLN A 342 -0.95 1.73 -12.90
N LEU A 343 -1.61 2.42 -11.97
CA LEU A 343 -1.57 2.07 -10.55
C LEU A 343 -2.74 1.12 -10.20
N SER A 344 -2.70 -0.11 -10.73
CA SER A 344 -3.77 -1.10 -10.59
C SER A 344 -3.27 -2.41 -10.00
N ILE A 345 -3.70 -2.75 -8.79
CA ILE A 345 -3.38 -4.03 -8.14
C ILE A 345 -3.95 -5.21 -8.93
N TRP A 346 -5.09 -5.04 -9.62
CA TRP A 346 -5.61 -6.10 -10.48
C TRP A 346 -4.68 -6.44 -11.64
N GLN A 347 -4.01 -5.44 -12.22
CA GLN A 347 -3.04 -5.67 -13.28
C GLN A 347 -1.75 -6.33 -12.76
N GLU A 348 -1.33 -6.03 -11.53
CA GLU A 348 -0.24 -6.77 -10.88
C GLU A 348 -0.61 -8.26 -10.70
N ILE A 349 -1.85 -8.54 -10.25
CA ILE A 349 -2.40 -9.90 -10.16
C ILE A 349 -2.39 -10.58 -11.53
N GLN A 350 -2.86 -9.93 -12.59
CA GLN A 350 -2.88 -10.50 -13.93
C GLN A 350 -1.47 -10.78 -14.46
N THR A 351 -0.50 -9.93 -14.16
CA THR A 351 0.90 -10.14 -14.51
C THR A 351 1.46 -11.40 -13.81
N ILE A 352 1.19 -11.56 -12.51
CA ILE A 352 1.58 -12.79 -11.78
C ILE A 352 0.92 -14.01 -12.40
N ARG A 353 -0.38 -13.98 -12.65
CA ARG A 353 -1.11 -15.12 -13.24
C ARG A 353 -0.59 -15.51 -14.62
N LYS A 354 -0.18 -14.54 -15.41
CA LYS A 354 0.40 -14.77 -16.74
C LYS A 354 1.75 -15.49 -16.67
N HIS A 355 2.62 -15.09 -15.76
CA HIS A 355 3.97 -15.61 -15.65
C HIS A 355 4.11 -16.81 -14.71
N PHE A 356 3.20 -16.95 -13.75
CA PHE A 356 3.16 -18.02 -12.75
C PHE A 356 1.76 -18.65 -12.67
N PRO A 357 1.28 -19.30 -13.74
CA PRO A 357 -0.10 -19.81 -13.82
C PRO A 357 -0.43 -20.91 -12.79
N GLY A 358 0.58 -21.51 -12.15
CA GLY A 358 0.41 -22.49 -11.07
C GLY A 358 0.07 -21.90 -9.70
N ILE A 359 0.05 -20.57 -9.55
CA ILE A 359 -0.32 -19.94 -8.28
C ILE A 359 -1.84 -19.74 -8.24
N PRO A 360 -2.56 -20.28 -7.23
CA PRO A 360 -4.00 -20.10 -7.12
C PRO A 360 -4.40 -18.63 -7.02
N LEU A 361 -5.47 -18.21 -7.71
CA LEU A 361 -5.98 -16.84 -7.63
C LEU A 361 -6.33 -16.44 -6.19
N GLU A 362 -6.91 -17.36 -5.41
CA GLU A 362 -7.24 -17.15 -4.00
C GLU A 362 -6.03 -16.70 -3.17
N GLU A 363 -4.88 -17.31 -3.39
CA GLU A 363 -3.62 -16.95 -2.72
C GLU A 363 -3.15 -15.54 -3.12
N ILE A 364 -3.21 -15.21 -4.42
CA ILE A 364 -2.81 -13.88 -4.91
C ILE A 364 -3.77 -12.80 -4.40
N LEU A 365 -5.06 -13.09 -4.32
CA LEU A 365 -6.06 -12.18 -3.74
C LEU A 365 -5.79 -11.92 -2.24
N GLN A 366 -5.30 -12.91 -1.50
CA GLN A 366 -4.89 -12.73 -0.11
C GLN A 366 -3.68 -11.80 -0.01
N TRP A 367 -2.70 -11.89 -0.92
CA TRP A 367 -1.57 -10.95 -0.98
C TRP A 367 -2.04 -9.51 -1.22
N ALA A 368 -3.01 -9.34 -2.11
CA ALA A 368 -3.57 -8.06 -2.51
C ALA A 368 -4.54 -7.44 -1.49
N THR A 369 -4.93 -8.17 -0.44
CA THR A 369 -5.94 -7.71 0.53
C THR A 369 -5.46 -7.89 1.97
N PHE A 370 -5.65 -9.06 2.57
CA PHE A 370 -5.38 -9.31 3.98
C PHE A 370 -3.90 -9.13 4.35
N ASN A 371 -2.97 -9.67 3.55
CA ASN A 371 -1.54 -9.50 3.81
C ASN A 371 -1.11 -8.03 3.72
N GLY A 372 -1.62 -7.29 2.72
CA GLY A 372 -1.37 -5.85 2.61
C GLY A 372 -1.90 -5.06 3.82
N ALA A 373 -3.10 -5.42 4.32
CA ALA A 373 -3.65 -4.81 5.52
C ALA A 373 -2.80 -5.13 6.77
N GLN A 374 -2.24 -6.35 6.86
CA GLN A 374 -1.29 -6.70 7.92
C GLN A 374 -0.01 -5.86 7.83
N ALA A 375 0.54 -5.70 6.63
CA ALA A 375 1.77 -4.95 6.40
C ALA A 375 1.64 -3.47 6.80
N LEU A 376 0.47 -2.87 6.56
CA LEU A 376 0.19 -1.49 6.95
C LEU A 376 -0.39 -1.34 8.37
N GLY A 377 -0.61 -2.45 9.10
CA GLY A 377 -1.15 -2.43 10.47
C GLY A 377 -2.62 -2.00 10.57
N ILE A 378 -3.44 -2.27 9.53
CA ILE A 378 -4.82 -1.77 9.41
C ILE A 378 -5.88 -2.88 9.35
N THR A 379 -5.55 -4.06 9.85
CA THR A 379 -6.45 -5.22 9.82
C THR A 379 -7.76 -5.03 10.57
N ASP A 380 -7.83 -4.08 11.49
CA ASP A 380 -9.07 -3.77 12.23
C ASP A 380 -10.18 -3.22 11.33
N LEU A 381 -9.84 -2.59 10.21
CA LEU A 381 -10.79 -1.97 9.30
C LEU A 381 -10.77 -2.56 7.89
N TYR A 382 -9.60 -3.02 7.42
CA TYR A 382 -9.37 -3.38 6.02
C TYR A 382 -8.93 -4.85 5.84
N GLY A 383 -8.83 -5.27 4.59
CA GLY A 383 -8.23 -6.53 4.15
C GLY A 383 -9.14 -7.76 4.23
N SER A 384 -10.31 -7.69 4.88
CA SER A 384 -11.22 -8.84 4.95
C SER A 384 -12.67 -8.45 5.22
N PHE A 385 -13.62 -9.32 4.83
CA PHE A 385 -15.04 -9.20 5.13
C PHE A 385 -15.42 -9.75 6.51
N GLU A 386 -14.62 -9.44 7.53
CA GLU A 386 -15.00 -9.74 8.90
C GLU A 386 -16.01 -8.70 9.41
N LYS A 387 -16.95 -9.16 10.23
CA LYS A 387 -18.03 -8.32 10.77
C LYS A 387 -17.49 -7.10 11.53
N GLY A 388 -18.05 -5.95 11.20
CA GLY A 388 -17.67 -4.65 11.77
C GLY A 388 -16.58 -3.92 10.99
N LYS A 389 -15.83 -4.57 10.09
CA LYS A 389 -14.84 -3.93 9.23
C LYS A 389 -15.48 -3.14 8.08
N ARG A 390 -14.67 -2.26 7.49
CA ARG A 390 -15.09 -1.41 6.36
C ARG A 390 -14.04 -1.44 5.23
N PRO A 391 -13.82 -2.64 4.64
CA PRO A 391 -12.74 -2.81 3.66
C PRO A 391 -13.04 -2.22 2.28
N GLY A 392 -14.26 -1.73 2.02
CA GLY A 392 -14.79 -1.53 0.68
C GLY A 392 -15.22 -2.86 0.04
N VAL A 393 -16.02 -2.78 -1.00
CA VAL A 393 -16.46 -3.97 -1.76
C VAL A 393 -16.12 -3.75 -3.23
N ILE A 394 -15.37 -4.66 -3.80
CA ILE A 394 -15.04 -4.65 -5.22
C ILE A 394 -15.62 -5.88 -5.93
N LEU A 395 -15.89 -5.71 -7.19
CA LEU A 395 -16.26 -6.77 -8.11
C LEU A 395 -15.10 -7.01 -9.06
N ILE A 396 -14.67 -8.25 -9.16
CA ILE A 396 -13.62 -8.70 -10.07
C ILE A 396 -14.26 -9.57 -11.14
N ASP A 397 -14.13 -9.18 -12.39
CA ASP A 397 -14.44 -10.03 -13.53
C ASP A 397 -13.15 -10.52 -14.23
N HIS A 398 -13.27 -11.07 -15.44
CA HIS A 398 -12.11 -11.58 -16.17
C HIS A 398 -11.19 -10.47 -16.73
N ILE A 399 -11.69 -9.25 -16.83
CA ILE A 399 -11.04 -8.13 -17.50
C ILE A 399 -10.56 -7.09 -16.50
N GLU A 400 -11.43 -6.71 -15.58
CA GLU A 400 -11.21 -5.57 -14.69
C GLU A 400 -11.63 -5.85 -13.24
N SER A 401 -11.20 -4.99 -12.35
CA SER A 401 -11.75 -4.83 -11.01
C SER A 401 -12.37 -3.45 -10.90
N LYS A 402 -13.51 -3.37 -10.22
CA LYS A 402 -14.18 -2.09 -9.98
C LYS A 402 -14.80 -2.04 -8.59
N ARG A 403 -14.82 -0.86 -8.03
CA ARG A 403 -15.48 -0.58 -6.76
C ARG A 403 -17.00 -0.61 -6.94
N ILE A 404 -17.71 -1.22 -5.98
CA ILE A 404 -19.16 -1.19 -5.90
C ILE A 404 -19.66 -0.59 -4.56
N ILE A 405 -18.79 -0.55 -3.53
CA ILE A 405 -18.98 0.23 -2.29
C ILE A 405 -17.64 0.77 -1.81
#